data_3646a09066d9ed08e031ba459082de37
#
_entry.id   3646a09066d9ed08e031ba459082de37
#
_cell.length_a   1.000
_cell.length_b   1.000
_cell.length_c   1.000
_cell.angle_alpha   90.00
_cell.angle_beta   90.00
_cell.angle_gamma   90.00
#
_symmetry.space_group_name_H-M   'P 1'
#
loop_
_entity.id
_entity.type
_entity.pdbx_description
1 polymer ?
#
loop_
_entity_poly.entity_id
_entity_poly.type
_entity_poly.pdbx_seq_one_letter_code
_entity_poly.pdbx_strand_id
1 'polypeptide(L)'
;MNLEQLTEGMPELVELTGSAQTEIRALTADSRTKCDRGLFFCIRGGQVDAHDFAPQAVANGCCALVVERKLDIDCPQVVVTDVRAAMTRIASAFNGHPERRMKLVGVTGTKGKTTTTYLFKSIIESAGMRCGIIGTTGCIAGKTKLPSHLTTPDPIEMFEILRIMADAGVEVVCMEVSAHALYLRKLVGVVFEAAAYTNLSQDHLDFFGTMDNYFAAKKLLFSTGMTRNAAVNVDEETAQAVCESLTCPLLTYGISGKADLFARDIEITETGVSFTINLRNLHAERIHLLLTGMFNVYNALAAAACALSLGVQLEDIKKGLEAVVSVPGRVEMLRTQTPYRMILDYSHSPDALENILRTVREFCRGRIILVFGCGGDRDKGKRPMMGEIAGRLADYAILTSDNPRRENPMAILAAIEAGIKPTGAKYEVIENRRDAIRQAMEMAVSGDIVVLAGKGHETYQDIGGVKHPFDEKVIVAELLEEIAKENCANKSED
;
A
#
# COMPACT_ATOMS: atom_id res chain seq x y z
N MET A 1 -26.15 14.90 12.54
CA MET A 1 -26.75 13.78 13.30
C MET A 1 -26.61 14.05 14.78
N ASN A 2 -27.47 13.49 15.65
CA ASN A 2 -27.28 13.63 17.09
C ASN A 2 -26.49 12.46 17.68
N LEU A 3 -26.05 12.57 18.94
CA LEU A 3 -25.24 11.54 19.61
C LEU A 3 -25.99 10.20 19.75
N GLU A 4 -27.29 10.21 20.00
CA GLU A 4 -28.10 9.01 20.10
C GLU A 4 -28.06 8.19 18.80
N GLN A 5 -28.27 8.86 17.66
CA GLN A 5 -28.20 8.23 16.34
C GLN A 5 -26.81 7.69 16.01
N LEU A 6 -25.75 8.39 16.44
CA LEU A 6 -24.36 8.00 16.18
C LEU A 6 -23.92 6.79 17.02
N THR A 7 -24.56 6.58 18.18
CA THR A 7 -24.18 5.52 19.13
C THR A 7 -25.19 4.37 19.19
N GLU A 8 -26.24 4.41 18.36
CA GLU A 8 -27.28 3.39 18.32
C GLU A 8 -26.71 1.99 18.04
N GLY A 9 -27.02 1.04 18.93
CA GLY A 9 -26.58 -0.35 18.79
C GLY A 9 -25.06 -0.57 18.83
N MET A 10 -24.29 0.41 19.32
CA MET A 10 -22.83 0.31 19.42
C MET A 10 -22.42 -0.57 20.62
N PRO A 11 -21.77 -1.75 20.38
CA PRO A 11 -21.39 -2.66 21.46
C PRO A 11 -20.37 -2.09 22.44
N GLU A 12 -19.57 -1.15 22.00
CA GLU A 12 -18.54 -0.48 22.82
C GLU A 12 -19.11 0.54 23.79
N LEU A 13 -20.39 0.95 23.65
CA LEU A 13 -21.02 1.98 24.49
C LEU A 13 -21.22 1.47 25.92
N VAL A 14 -20.69 2.22 26.89
CA VAL A 14 -20.88 1.99 28.33
C VAL A 14 -21.91 2.96 28.89
N GLU A 15 -21.74 4.26 28.61
CA GLU A 15 -22.59 5.33 29.14
C GLU A 15 -22.59 6.53 28.17
N LEU A 16 -23.73 7.19 28.05
CA LEU A 16 -23.85 8.50 27.41
C LEU A 16 -24.22 9.55 28.47
N THR A 17 -23.33 10.49 28.74
CA THR A 17 -23.57 11.57 29.68
C THR A 17 -23.94 12.86 28.97
N GLY A 18 -24.73 13.71 29.58
CA GLY A 18 -25.24 14.95 28.98
C GLY A 18 -26.38 14.68 27.99
N SER A 19 -26.60 15.59 27.05
CA SER A 19 -27.72 15.49 26.10
C SER A 19 -27.44 14.57 24.93
N ALA A 20 -28.17 13.45 24.83
CA ALA A 20 -28.14 12.54 23.68
C ALA A 20 -28.59 13.21 22.36
N GLN A 21 -29.34 14.32 22.46
CA GLN A 21 -29.82 15.10 21.30
C GLN A 21 -28.79 16.11 20.79
N THR A 22 -27.58 16.14 21.39
CA THR A 22 -26.51 17.04 20.94
C THR A 22 -26.20 16.75 19.46
N GLU A 23 -26.41 17.78 18.62
CA GLU A 23 -26.11 17.72 17.18
C GLU A 23 -24.61 17.73 16.94
N ILE A 24 -24.12 16.79 16.14
CA ILE A 24 -22.72 16.66 15.69
C ILE A 24 -22.64 16.98 14.21
N ARG A 25 -21.70 17.86 13.82
CA ARG A 25 -21.48 18.31 12.44
C ARG A 25 -20.11 17.92 11.91
N ALA A 26 -19.16 17.60 12.78
CA ALA A 26 -17.81 17.20 12.40
C ALA A 26 -17.27 16.11 13.33
N LEU A 27 -16.38 15.28 12.81
CA LEU A 27 -15.62 14.29 13.57
C LEU A 27 -14.13 14.65 13.55
N THR A 28 -13.43 14.54 14.67
CA THR A 28 -11.98 14.77 14.72
C THR A 28 -11.28 13.96 15.79
N ALA A 29 -10.05 13.54 15.50
CA ALA A 29 -9.11 12.95 16.45
C ALA A 29 -7.89 13.88 16.72
N ASP A 30 -7.88 15.10 16.13
CA ASP A 30 -6.85 16.11 16.36
C ASP A 30 -7.44 17.28 17.15
N SER A 31 -7.00 17.47 18.39
CA SER A 31 -7.45 18.52 19.30
C SER A 31 -7.19 19.95 18.81
N ARG A 32 -6.29 20.11 17.82
CA ARG A 32 -5.94 21.41 17.21
C ARG A 32 -6.90 21.82 16.10
N THR A 33 -7.71 20.88 15.60
CA THR A 33 -8.67 21.14 14.53
C THR A 33 -9.80 22.04 15.04
N LYS A 34 -9.98 23.19 14.41
CA LYS A 34 -11.16 24.05 14.64
C LYS A 34 -12.36 23.45 13.92
N CYS A 35 -13.45 23.25 14.64
CA CYS A 35 -14.67 22.67 14.08
C CYS A 35 -15.92 23.33 14.66
N ASP A 36 -17.02 23.26 13.93
CA ASP A 36 -18.35 23.63 14.41
C ASP A 36 -19.07 22.37 14.89
N ARG A 37 -19.41 22.32 16.19
CA ARG A 37 -20.12 21.18 16.81
C ARG A 37 -19.44 19.84 16.56
N GLY A 38 -18.12 19.79 16.81
CA GLY A 38 -17.31 18.59 16.60
C GLY A 38 -17.52 17.53 17.69
N LEU A 39 -17.30 16.26 17.31
CA LEU A 39 -17.12 15.13 18.22
C LEU A 39 -15.64 14.76 18.23
N PHE A 40 -14.98 14.88 19.37
CA PHE A 40 -13.56 14.57 19.52
C PHE A 40 -13.34 13.17 20.08
N PHE A 41 -12.46 12.39 19.44
CA PHE A 41 -12.08 11.04 19.88
C PHE A 41 -10.81 11.09 20.73
N CYS A 42 -10.92 10.77 22.02
CA CYS A 42 -9.81 10.73 22.97
C CYS A 42 -9.02 9.40 22.84
N ILE A 43 -8.24 9.26 21.77
CA ILE A 43 -7.49 8.03 21.49
C ILE A 43 -6.25 7.96 22.39
N ARG A 44 -6.02 6.80 23.04
CA ARG A 44 -4.75 6.51 23.72
C ARG A 44 -3.70 6.09 22.70
N GLY A 45 -2.68 6.93 22.52
CA GLY A 45 -1.49 6.63 21.72
C GLY A 45 -0.43 5.88 22.51
N GLY A 46 0.64 5.45 21.84
CA GLY A 46 1.78 4.78 22.51
C GLY A 46 2.60 5.70 23.41
N GLN A 47 2.62 7.02 23.15
CA GLN A 47 3.40 8.01 23.89
C GLN A 47 2.54 9.11 24.52
N VAL A 48 1.32 9.30 24.02
CA VAL A 48 0.44 10.42 24.38
C VAL A 48 -0.99 9.91 24.57
N ASP A 49 -1.67 10.35 25.61
CA ASP A 49 -3.08 10.09 25.85
C ASP A 49 -3.91 11.31 25.41
N ALA A 50 -4.76 11.15 24.38
CA ALA A 50 -5.56 12.26 23.86
C ALA A 50 -6.66 12.73 24.83
N HIS A 51 -6.96 12.00 25.90
CA HIS A 51 -7.84 12.50 26.97
C HIS A 51 -7.30 13.79 27.59
N ASP A 52 -5.98 13.97 27.66
CA ASP A 52 -5.34 15.15 28.24
C ASP A 52 -5.53 16.41 27.36
N PHE A 53 -5.88 16.24 26.09
CA PHE A 53 -6.17 17.33 25.13
C PHE A 53 -7.67 17.60 24.93
N ALA A 54 -8.55 16.92 25.66
CA ALA A 54 -9.98 17.13 25.56
C ALA A 54 -10.40 18.60 25.83
N PRO A 55 -9.83 19.32 26.85
CA PRO A 55 -10.14 20.75 27.05
C PRO A 55 -9.80 21.61 25.83
N GLN A 56 -8.67 21.32 25.15
CA GLN A 56 -8.27 22.04 23.94
C GLN A 56 -9.24 21.77 22.79
N ALA A 57 -9.68 20.53 22.62
CA ALA A 57 -10.65 20.17 21.57
C ALA A 57 -11.99 20.89 21.79
N VAL A 58 -12.45 20.97 23.02
CA VAL A 58 -13.67 21.74 23.38
C VAL A 58 -13.49 23.23 23.09
N ALA A 59 -12.35 23.82 23.46
CA ALA A 59 -12.03 25.21 23.15
C ALA A 59 -11.96 25.48 21.63
N ASN A 60 -11.64 24.47 20.80
CA ASN A 60 -11.62 24.55 19.36
C ASN A 60 -12.96 24.19 18.67
N GLY A 61 -14.06 24.06 19.44
CA GLY A 61 -15.43 23.95 18.92
C GLY A 61 -16.00 22.53 18.94
N CYS A 62 -15.31 21.56 19.58
CA CYS A 62 -15.93 20.26 19.86
C CYS A 62 -16.99 20.43 20.96
N CYS A 63 -18.20 19.92 20.72
CA CYS A 63 -19.32 19.99 21.67
C CYS A 63 -19.59 18.65 22.37
N ALA A 64 -18.86 17.59 22.04
CA ALA A 64 -18.94 16.28 22.68
C ALA A 64 -17.61 15.51 22.55
N LEU A 65 -17.42 14.51 23.42
CA LEU A 65 -16.21 13.71 23.50
C LEU A 65 -16.56 12.22 23.43
N VAL A 66 -15.67 11.40 22.81
CA VAL A 66 -15.66 9.95 22.95
C VAL A 66 -14.46 9.56 23.81
N VAL A 67 -14.69 8.90 24.94
CA VAL A 67 -13.71 8.69 26.00
C VAL A 67 -13.75 7.25 26.53
N GLU A 68 -12.61 6.72 27.04
CA GLU A 68 -12.57 5.44 27.76
C GLU A 68 -12.77 5.62 29.26
N ARG A 69 -12.65 6.83 29.77
CA ARG A 69 -12.94 7.23 31.16
C ARG A 69 -13.63 8.59 31.18
N LYS A 70 -14.60 8.73 32.04
CA LYS A 70 -15.29 10.02 32.22
C LYS A 70 -14.29 11.11 32.64
N LEU A 71 -14.39 12.26 32.01
CA LEU A 71 -13.58 13.45 32.30
C LEU A 71 -14.43 14.51 33.04
N ASP A 72 -13.77 15.30 33.86
CA ASP A 72 -14.39 16.46 34.53
C ASP A 72 -14.42 17.67 33.56
N ILE A 73 -15.27 17.56 32.55
CA ILE A 73 -15.47 18.56 31.50
C ILE A 73 -16.97 18.69 31.25
N ASP A 74 -17.46 19.95 31.26
CA ASP A 74 -18.87 20.25 31.07
C ASP A 74 -19.27 20.17 29.58
N CYS A 75 -19.35 18.96 29.07
CA CYS A 75 -19.89 18.62 27.75
C CYS A 75 -20.37 17.18 27.71
N PRO A 76 -21.27 16.80 26.80
CA PRO A 76 -21.67 15.42 26.57
C PRO A 76 -20.48 14.50 26.29
N GLN A 77 -20.48 13.32 26.92
CA GLN A 77 -19.44 12.33 26.77
C GLN A 77 -20.03 10.96 26.42
N VAL A 78 -19.52 10.34 25.38
CA VAL A 78 -19.78 8.97 24.99
C VAL A 78 -18.68 8.12 25.64
N VAL A 79 -18.98 7.48 26.76
CA VAL A 79 -18.03 6.60 27.44
C VAL A 79 -18.07 5.23 26.80
N VAL A 80 -16.93 4.74 26.36
CA VAL A 80 -16.81 3.47 25.61
C VAL A 80 -15.72 2.59 26.17
N THR A 81 -15.79 1.29 25.87
CA THR A 81 -14.74 0.32 26.22
C THR A 81 -13.50 0.45 25.34
N ASP A 82 -13.64 1.02 24.13
CA ASP A 82 -12.57 1.17 23.12
C ASP A 82 -12.91 2.32 22.17
N VAL A 83 -12.16 3.42 22.30
CA VAL A 83 -12.36 4.63 21.46
C VAL A 83 -12.04 4.36 19.98
N ARG A 84 -11.08 3.49 19.66
CA ARG A 84 -10.72 3.18 18.27
C ARG A 84 -11.84 2.44 17.54
N ALA A 85 -12.40 1.43 18.19
CA ALA A 85 -13.54 0.70 17.66
C ALA A 85 -14.78 1.59 17.54
N ALA A 86 -15.07 2.40 18.57
CA ALA A 86 -16.16 3.37 18.57
C ALA A 86 -16.00 4.40 17.45
N MET A 87 -14.78 4.91 17.21
CA MET A 87 -14.49 5.85 16.11
C MET A 87 -14.88 5.27 14.76
N THR A 88 -14.55 3.99 14.49
CA THR A 88 -14.89 3.32 13.24
C THR A 88 -16.41 3.25 13.05
N ARG A 89 -17.15 2.83 14.08
CA ARG A 89 -18.62 2.73 14.03
C ARG A 89 -19.30 4.10 13.88
N ILE A 90 -18.86 5.09 14.67
CA ILE A 90 -19.40 6.44 14.61
C ILE A 90 -19.12 7.09 13.25
N ALA A 91 -17.89 6.91 12.71
CA ALA A 91 -17.54 7.44 11.38
C ALA A 91 -18.39 6.80 10.27
N SER A 92 -18.68 5.49 10.36
CA SER A 92 -19.60 4.80 9.45
C SER A 92 -21.01 5.38 9.54
N ALA A 93 -21.57 5.48 10.75
CA ALA A 93 -22.91 6.03 10.98
C ALA A 93 -23.02 7.49 10.51
N PHE A 94 -22.04 8.33 10.84
CA PHE A 94 -21.98 9.74 10.45
C PHE A 94 -22.01 9.93 8.93
N ASN A 95 -21.41 9.03 8.18
CA ASN A 95 -21.40 9.02 6.71
C ASN A 95 -22.55 8.19 6.08
N GLY A 96 -23.52 7.72 6.88
CA GLY A 96 -24.69 6.98 6.38
C GLY A 96 -24.37 5.55 5.92
N HIS A 97 -23.42 4.89 6.57
CA HIS A 97 -23.03 3.50 6.30
C HIS A 97 -22.68 3.21 4.83
N PRO A 98 -21.75 3.97 4.22
CA PRO A 98 -21.43 3.83 2.80
C PRO A 98 -20.89 2.44 2.44
N GLU A 99 -20.22 1.76 3.39
CA GLU A 99 -19.70 0.39 3.24
C GLU A 99 -20.78 -0.65 2.96
N ARG A 100 -22.04 -0.36 3.28
CA ARG A 100 -23.19 -1.25 3.02
C ARG A 100 -23.78 -1.06 1.64
N ARG A 101 -23.40 0.01 0.94
CA ARG A 101 -23.89 0.35 -0.41
C ARG A 101 -23.03 -0.25 -1.52
N MET A 102 -21.90 -0.83 -1.19
CA MET A 102 -20.89 -1.35 -2.12
C MET A 102 -20.36 -2.71 -1.62
N LYS A 103 -19.82 -3.52 -2.53
CA LYS A 103 -19.06 -4.72 -2.16
C LYS A 103 -17.61 -4.31 -1.85
N LEU A 104 -17.11 -4.63 -0.66
CA LEU A 104 -15.73 -4.35 -0.29
C LEU A 104 -14.88 -5.60 -0.48
N VAL A 105 -13.69 -5.45 -1.06
CA VAL A 105 -12.69 -6.51 -1.20
C VAL A 105 -11.40 -6.06 -0.52
N GLY A 106 -10.87 -6.90 0.36
CA GLY A 106 -9.66 -6.60 1.12
C GLY A 106 -8.43 -7.37 0.59
N VAL A 107 -7.30 -6.72 0.49
CA VAL A 107 -6.04 -7.39 0.15
C VAL A 107 -5.03 -7.13 1.25
N THR A 108 -4.59 -8.20 1.95
CA THR A 108 -3.52 -8.12 2.97
C THR A 108 -2.35 -9.01 2.61
N GLY A 109 -1.22 -8.70 3.20
CA GLY A 109 0.06 -9.35 3.04
C GLY A 109 1.19 -8.35 3.20
N THR A 110 2.44 -8.77 3.11
CA THR A 110 3.56 -7.83 3.15
C THR A 110 3.69 -7.12 1.81
N LYS A 111 3.68 -7.86 0.72
CA LYS A 111 3.87 -7.37 -0.66
C LYS A 111 2.69 -7.74 -1.56
N GLY A 112 2.62 -7.12 -2.72
CA GLY A 112 1.61 -7.43 -3.74
C GLY A 112 0.27 -6.72 -3.58
N LYS A 113 -0.04 -6.10 -2.44
CA LYS A 113 -1.33 -5.44 -2.18
C LYS A 113 -1.73 -4.45 -3.28
N THR A 114 -0.88 -3.48 -3.56
CA THR A 114 -1.15 -2.43 -4.57
C THR A 114 -1.37 -3.02 -5.95
N THR A 115 -0.49 -3.90 -6.42
CA THR A 115 -0.63 -4.51 -7.74
C THR A 115 -1.91 -5.33 -7.84
N THR A 116 -2.22 -6.12 -6.81
CA THR A 116 -3.45 -6.91 -6.75
C THR A 116 -4.70 -6.03 -6.82
N THR A 117 -4.72 -4.87 -6.13
CA THR A 117 -5.89 -3.95 -6.20
C THR A 117 -6.08 -3.34 -7.58
N TYR A 118 -4.99 -3.01 -8.29
CA TYR A 118 -5.07 -2.51 -9.67
C TYR A 118 -5.53 -3.58 -10.67
N LEU A 119 -4.98 -4.80 -10.55
CA LEU A 119 -5.40 -5.94 -11.36
C LEU A 119 -6.88 -6.27 -11.11
N PHE A 120 -7.28 -6.32 -9.85
CA PHE A 120 -8.67 -6.56 -9.47
C PHE A 120 -9.61 -5.47 -10.03
N LYS A 121 -9.25 -4.18 -9.89
CA LYS A 121 -10.04 -3.08 -10.47
C LYS A 121 -10.27 -3.28 -11.95
N SER A 122 -9.21 -3.59 -12.70
CA SER A 122 -9.31 -3.81 -14.15
C SER A 122 -10.21 -5.00 -14.50
N ILE A 123 -10.16 -6.09 -13.72
CA ILE A 123 -11.05 -7.25 -13.87
C ILE A 123 -12.52 -6.84 -13.67
N ILE A 124 -12.82 -6.11 -12.59
CA ILE A 124 -14.18 -5.69 -12.25
C ILE A 124 -14.74 -4.73 -13.31
N GLU A 125 -13.91 -3.83 -13.82
CA GLU A 125 -14.29 -2.90 -14.89
C GLU A 125 -14.51 -3.64 -16.23
N SER A 126 -13.73 -4.69 -16.51
CA SER A 126 -13.96 -5.56 -17.69
C SER A 126 -15.24 -6.36 -17.61
N ALA A 127 -15.70 -6.67 -16.39
CA ALA A 127 -17.01 -7.28 -16.13
C ALA A 127 -18.17 -6.26 -16.12
N GLY A 128 -17.92 -4.99 -16.49
CA GLY A 128 -18.92 -3.94 -16.62
C GLY A 128 -19.35 -3.25 -15.32
N MET A 129 -18.67 -3.51 -14.20
CA MET A 129 -18.95 -2.88 -12.90
C MET A 129 -17.99 -1.73 -12.61
N ARG A 130 -18.46 -0.69 -11.90
CA ARG A 130 -17.59 0.42 -11.46
C ARG A 130 -16.80 0.06 -10.21
N CYS A 131 -15.47 0.15 -10.30
CA CYS A 131 -14.58 -0.21 -9.21
C CYS A 131 -13.80 0.99 -8.67
N GLY A 132 -13.71 1.07 -7.33
CA GLY A 132 -12.83 1.99 -6.60
C GLY A 132 -11.62 1.28 -6.01
N ILE A 133 -10.56 2.05 -5.74
CA ILE A 133 -9.37 1.60 -4.99
C ILE A 133 -9.18 2.47 -3.76
N ILE A 134 -8.80 1.85 -2.63
CA ILE A 134 -8.24 2.51 -1.46
C ILE A 134 -6.87 1.87 -1.20
N GLY A 135 -5.79 2.65 -1.30
CA GLY A 135 -4.45 2.06 -1.16
C GLY A 135 -3.31 3.07 -1.14
N THR A 136 -2.11 2.54 -1.18
CA THR A 136 -0.84 3.27 -1.06
C THR A 136 -0.66 4.36 -2.12
N THR A 137 -1.16 4.14 -3.33
CA THR A 137 -1.08 5.10 -4.44
C THR A 137 -2.17 6.18 -4.40
N GLY A 138 -2.94 6.24 -3.32
CA GLY A 138 -4.11 7.08 -3.13
C GLY A 138 -5.42 6.33 -3.33
N CYS A 139 -6.53 7.06 -3.29
CA CYS A 139 -7.86 6.51 -3.48
C CYS A 139 -8.38 6.87 -4.87
N ILE A 140 -9.05 5.93 -5.54
CA ILE A 140 -9.58 6.10 -6.89
C ILE A 140 -11.07 5.79 -6.87
N ALA A 141 -11.91 6.79 -7.18
CA ALA A 141 -13.35 6.65 -7.37
C ALA A 141 -13.67 6.69 -8.88
N GLY A 142 -13.79 5.52 -9.52
CA GLY A 142 -13.89 5.44 -10.97
C GLY A 142 -12.66 6.03 -11.66
N LYS A 143 -12.79 7.24 -12.25
CA LYS A 143 -11.68 7.98 -12.90
C LYS A 143 -11.09 9.10 -12.02
N THR A 144 -11.72 9.42 -10.89
CA THR A 144 -11.31 10.52 -10.01
C THR A 144 -10.35 10.02 -8.95
N LYS A 145 -9.18 10.69 -8.85
CA LYS A 145 -8.21 10.43 -7.77
C LYS A 145 -8.54 11.30 -6.56
N LEU A 146 -8.66 10.67 -5.41
CA LEU A 146 -8.87 11.32 -4.12
C LEU A 146 -7.56 11.26 -3.31
N PRO A 147 -7.22 12.31 -2.56
CA PRO A 147 -6.04 12.27 -1.69
C PRO A 147 -6.21 11.20 -0.62
N SER A 148 -5.12 10.58 -0.23
CA SER A 148 -5.02 9.73 0.96
C SER A 148 -3.60 9.80 1.48
N HIS A 149 -3.46 9.74 2.80
CA HIS A 149 -2.17 9.86 3.47
C HIS A 149 -1.60 8.52 3.96
N LEU A 150 -2.43 7.48 4.00
CA LEU A 150 -2.09 6.16 4.50
C LEU A 150 -2.57 5.08 3.52
N THR A 151 -1.87 3.94 3.49
CA THR A 151 -2.29 2.75 2.72
C THR A 151 -3.72 2.33 3.02
N THR A 152 -4.09 2.33 4.30
CA THR A 152 -5.45 2.19 4.79
C THR A 152 -5.75 3.43 5.62
N PRO A 153 -6.62 4.34 5.20
CA PRO A 153 -6.92 5.58 5.88
C PRO A 153 -7.42 5.39 7.32
N ASP A 154 -7.38 6.45 8.12
CA ASP A 154 -8.04 6.48 9.42
C ASP A 154 -9.56 6.47 9.23
N PRO A 155 -10.36 5.96 10.20
CA PRO A 155 -11.78 5.74 10.01
C PRO A 155 -12.56 6.97 9.53
N ILE A 156 -12.26 8.15 10.05
CA ILE A 156 -12.95 9.39 9.65
C ILE A 156 -12.76 9.65 8.15
N GLU A 157 -11.51 9.64 7.68
CA GLU A 157 -11.15 9.82 6.26
C GLU A 157 -11.68 8.66 5.40
N MET A 158 -11.57 7.44 5.87
CA MET A 158 -11.98 6.23 5.15
C MET A 158 -13.47 6.24 4.81
N PHE A 159 -14.34 6.51 5.80
CA PHE A 159 -15.78 6.52 5.56
C PHE A 159 -16.25 7.72 4.75
N GLU A 160 -15.56 8.86 4.81
CA GLU A 160 -15.78 9.97 3.89
C GLU A 160 -15.46 9.59 2.45
N ILE A 161 -14.30 8.93 2.21
CA ILE A 161 -13.90 8.41 0.89
C ILE A 161 -14.92 7.39 0.40
N LEU A 162 -15.34 6.44 1.24
CA LEU A 162 -16.35 5.44 0.87
C LEU A 162 -17.70 6.10 0.51
N ARG A 163 -18.11 7.16 1.23
CA ARG A 163 -19.32 7.92 0.89
C ARG A 163 -19.20 8.58 -0.48
N ILE A 164 -18.06 9.24 -0.75
CA ILE A 164 -17.81 9.85 -2.08
C ILE A 164 -17.86 8.79 -3.19
N MET A 165 -17.25 7.62 -2.94
CA MET A 165 -17.30 6.51 -3.91
C MET A 165 -18.72 6.00 -4.14
N ALA A 166 -19.50 5.79 -3.07
CA ALA A 166 -20.87 5.32 -3.14
C ALA A 166 -21.77 6.34 -3.88
N ASP A 167 -21.61 7.63 -3.61
CA ASP A 167 -22.35 8.72 -4.25
C ASP A 167 -21.96 8.86 -5.74
N ALA A 168 -20.71 8.54 -6.10
CA ALA A 168 -20.26 8.43 -7.50
C ALA A 168 -20.74 7.13 -8.19
N GLY A 169 -21.48 6.28 -7.49
CA GLY A 169 -22.05 5.03 -8.01
C GLY A 169 -21.00 3.93 -8.22
N VAL A 170 -19.93 3.91 -7.43
CA VAL A 170 -19.00 2.76 -7.36
C VAL A 170 -19.75 1.58 -6.76
N GLU A 171 -19.59 0.39 -7.35
CA GLU A 171 -20.28 -0.84 -6.95
C GLU A 171 -19.39 -1.76 -6.15
N VAL A 172 -18.06 -1.75 -6.44
CA VAL A 172 -17.05 -2.57 -5.78
C VAL A 172 -15.86 -1.70 -5.39
N VAL A 173 -15.35 -1.85 -4.18
CA VAL A 173 -14.12 -1.17 -3.72
C VAL A 173 -13.08 -2.20 -3.34
N CYS A 174 -11.89 -2.15 -3.92
CA CYS A 174 -10.75 -2.93 -3.51
C CYS A 174 -9.84 -2.11 -2.59
N MET A 175 -9.61 -2.61 -1.39
CA MET A 175 -8.85 -1.92 -0.34
C MET A 175 -7.56 -2.68 0.00
N GLU A 176 -6.44 -1.97 -0.01
CA GLU A 176 -5.23 -2.45 0.65
C GLU A 176 -5.43 -2.43 2.16
N VAL A 177 -5.42 -3.60 2.80
CA VAL A 177 -5.62 -3.75 4.24
C VAL A 177 -4.26 -3.98 4.91
N SER A 178 -3.72 -2.93 5.52
CA SER A 178 -2.45 -2.99 6.24
C SER A 178 -2.59 -3.67 7.60
N ALA A 179 -1.54 -4.34 8.06
CA ALA A 179 -1.49 -4.93 9.40
C ALA A 179 -1.72 -3.87 10.51
N HIS A 180 -1.21 -2.65 10.31
CA HIS A 180 -1.46 -1.53 11.23
C HIS A 180 -2.94 -1.18 11.34
N ALA A 181 -3.68 -1.15 10.21
CA ALA A 181 -5.10 -0.83 10.23
C ALA A 181 -5.91 -1.88 10.99
N LEU A 182 -5.57 -3.15 10.84
CA LEU A 182 -6.19 -4.25 11.56
C LEU A 182 -5.86 -4.19 13.06
N TYR A 183 -4.58 -4.05 13.41
CA TYR A 183 -4.13 -3.96 14.79
C TYR A 183 -4.72 -2.74 15.52
N LEU A 184 -4.78 -1.59 14.85
CA LEU A 184 -5.33 -0.35 15.37
C LEU A 184 -6.86 -0.28 15.27
N ARG A 185 -7.53 -1.39 14.94
CA ARG A 185 -9.00 -1.53 14.91
C ARG A 185 -9.73 -0.54 13.98
N LYS A 186 -9.07 -0.07 12.92
CA LYS A 186 -9.66 0.89 11.96
C LYS A 186 -10.80 0.33 11.10
N LEU A 187 -10.99 -0.99 11.11
CA LEU A 187 -11.94 -1.72 10.24
C LEU A 187 -13.00 -2.48 11.03
N VAL A 188 -13.21 -2.13 12.31
CA VAL A 188 -14.23 -2.78 13.15
C VAL A 188 -15.63 -2.55 12.57
N GLY A 189 -16.36 -3.64 12.33
CA GLY A 189 -17.71 -3.59 11.75
C GLY A 189 -17.73 -3.49 10.22
N VAL A 190 -16.58 -3.34 9.56
CA VAL A 190 -16.47 -3.47 8.10
C VAL A 190 -16.48 -4.95 7.73
N VAL A 191 -17.31 -5.31 6.75
CA VAL A 191 -17.41 -6.68 6.23
C VAL A 191 -16.93 -6.69 4.77
N PHE A 192 -15.93 -7.53 4.50
CA PHE A 192 -15.42 -7.75 3.15
C PHE A 192 -16.15 -8.89 2.47
N GLU A 193 -16.62 -8.68 1.25
CA GLU A 193 -17.24 -9.73 0.42
C GLU A 193 -16.22 -10.81 0.04
N ALA A 194 -14.97 -10.38 -0.23
CA ALA A 194 -13.83 -11.28 -0.40
C ALA A 194 -12.56 -10.64 0.19
N ALA A 195 -11.63 -11.47 0.66
CA ALA A 195 -10.32 -10.98 1.10
C ALA A 195 -9.19 -11.91 0.65
N ALA A 196 -8.09 -11.32 0.16
CA ALA A 196 -6.90 -12.04 -0.25
C ALA A 196 -5.78 -11.95 0.79
N TYR A 197 -5.13 -13.08 1.08
CA TYR A 197 -3.85 -13.18 1.76
C TYR A 197 -2.75 -13.48 0.74
N THR A 198 -1.81 -12.53 0.56
CA THR A 198 -0.77 -12.65 -0.48
C THR A 198 0.49 -13.34 0.01
N ASN A 199 1.14 -12.80 1.05
CA ASN A 199 2.41 -13.30 1.59
C ASN A 199 2.76 -12.68 2.95
N LEU A 200 3.79 -13.25 3.60
CA LEU A 200 4.41 -12.72 4.80
C LEU A 200 5.93 -12.69 4.65
N SER A 201 6.54 -11.53 4.79
CA SER A 201 7.98 -11.38 4.91
C SER A 201 8.31 -10.29 5.93
N GLN A 202 9.58 -10.17 6.33
CA GLN A 202 9.98 -9.23 7.36
C GLN A 202 9.71 -7.78 6.95
N ASP A 203 8.86 -7.12 7.72
CA ASP A 203 8.58 -5.68 7.62
C ASP A 203 7.95 -5.18 8.93
N HIS A 204 8.04 -3.88 9.20
CA HIS A 204 7.36 -3.23 10.34
C HIS A 204 7.66 -3.81 11.73
N LEU A 205 8.83 -4.44 11.95
CA LEU A 205 9.21 -4.96 13.26
C LEU A 205 9.50 -3.85 14.30
N ASP A 206 9.75 -2.63 13.83
CA ASP A 206 9.80 -1.42 14.65
C ASP A 206 8.48 -1.16 15.40
N PHE A 207 7.35 -1.56 14.82
CA PHE A 207 6.02 -1.43 15.42
C PHE A 207 5.53 -2.71 16.09
N PHE A 208 5.66 -3.87 15.42
CA PHE A 208 5.10 -5.14 15.89
C PHE A 208 6.04 -5.92 16.83
N GLY A 209 7.33 -5.59 16.85
CA GLY A 209 8.35 -6.26 17.65
C GLY A 209 8.77 -7.64 17.12
N THR A 210 7.82 -8.49 16.76
CA THR A 210 8.07 -9.86 16.26
C THR A 210 7.28 -10.17 15.00
N MET A 211 7.75 -11.16 14.22
CA MET A 211 7.03 -11.68 13.05
C MET A 211 5.68 -12.30 13.44
N ASP A 212 5.60 -12.95 14.60
CA ASP A 212 4.35 -13.56 15.09
C ASP A 212 3.27 -12.51 15.34
N ASN A 213 3.61 -11.37 15.97
CA ASN A 213 2.68 -10.27 16.18
C ASN A 213 2.24 -9.65 14.85
N TYR A 214 3.19 -9.50 13.91
CA TYR A 214 2.89 -8.97 12.58
C TYR A 214 1.97 -9.88 11.79
N PHE A 215 2.20 -11.20 11.85
CA PHE A 215 1.31 -12.20 11.25
C PHE A 215 -0.06 -12.23 11.92
N ALA A 216 -0.10 -12.24 13.25
CA ALA A 216 -1.35 -12.21 14.01
C ALA A 216 -2.22 -11.00 13.62
N ALA A 217 -1.61 -9.82 13.44
CA ALA A 217 -2.32 -8.64 12.98
C ALA A 217 -2.94 -8.84 11.58
N LYS A 218 -2.24 -9.46 10.63
CA LYS A 218 -2.80 -9.75 9.29
C LYS A 218 -3.94 -10.76 9.34
N LYS A 219 -3.84 -11.77 10.19
CA LYS A 219 -4.89 -12.80 10.37
C LYS A 219 -6.22 -12.21 10.83
N LEU A 220 -6.23 -11.04 11.49
CA LEU A 220 -7.47 -10.39 11.91
C LEU A 220 -8.44 -10.15 10.74
N LEU A 221 -7.94 -9.92 9.50
CA LEU A 221 -8.82 -9.77 8.33
C LEU A 221 -9.69 -11.00 8.09
N PHE A 222 -9.21 -12.18 8.48
CA PHE A 222 -9.87 -13.46 8.29
C PHE A 222 -10.62 -13.95 9.53
N SER A 223 -10.79 -13.09 10.54
CA SER A 223 -11.58 -13.40 11.73
C SER A 223 -13.06 -13.51 11.39
N THR A 224 -13.78 -14.27 12.22
CA THR A 224 -15.22 -14.52 12.06
C THR A 224 -16.01 -13.23 11.86
N GLY A 225 -16.78 -13.17 10.78
CA GLY A 225 -17.67 -12.06 10.44
C GLY A 225 -17.01 -10.87 9.74
N MET A 226 -15.67 -10.83 9.59
CA MET A 226 -14.99 -9.75 8.85
C MET A 226 -14.89 -10.05 7.36
N THR A 227 -14.74 -11.31 6.96
CA THR A 227 -14.60 -11.73 5.56
C THR A 227 -15.61 -12.83 5.25
N ARG A 228 -16.31 -12.67 4.11
CA ARG A 228 -17.31 -13.65 3.63
C ARG A 228 -16.71 -14.75 2.77
N ASN A 229 -15.65 -14.43 1.99
CA ASN A 229 -14.95 -15.37 1.12
C ASN A 229 -13.45 -15.10 1.21
N ALA A 230 -12.65 -16.11 1.52
CA ALA A 230 -11.20 -15.98 1.62
C ALA A 230 -10.49 -16.49 0.36
N ALA A 231 -9.45 -15.77 -0.08
CA ALA A 231 -8.50 -16.19 -1.10
C ALA A 231 -7.11 -16.27 -0.47
N VAL A 232 -6.50 -17.46 -0.43
CA VAL A 232 -5.22 -17.68 0.27
C VAL A 232 -4.18 -18.26 -0.67
N ASN A 233 -2.99 -17.64 -0.70
CA ASN A 233 -1.83 -18.16 -1.39
C ASN A 233 -1.27 -19.37 -0.64
N VAL A 234 -1.45 -20.57 -1.19
CA VAL A 234 -1.02 -21.81 -0.53
C VAL A 234 0.45 -22.15 -0.71
N ASP A 235 1.18 -21.40 -1.53
CA ASP A 235 2.63 -21.55 -1.67
C ASP A 235 3.38 -20.76 -0.56
N GLU A 236 2.67 -19.99 0.26
CA GLU A 236 3.23 -19.31 1.43
C GLU A 236 3.30 -20.24 2.65
N GLU A 237 4.42 -20.21 3.37
CA GLU A 237 4.62 -21.05 4.56
C GLU A 237 3.55 -20.83 5.63
N THR A 238 3.06 -19.61 5.76
CA THR A 238 2.03 -19.23 6.75
C THR A 238 0.59 -19.50 6.31
N ALA A 239 0.38 -19.97 5.08
CA ALA A 239 -0.94 -20.21 4.50
C ALA A 239 -1.80 -21.17 5.33
N GLN A 240 -1.21 -22.25 5.80
CA GLN A 240 -1.92 -23.26 6.60
C GLN A 240 -2.54 -22.62 7.85
N ALA A 241 -1.79 -21.80 8.58
CA ALA A 241 -2.27 -21.13 9.79
C ALA A 241 -3.37 -20.09 9.51
N VAL A 242 -3.44 -19.54 8.29
CA VAL A 242 -4.57 -18.70 7.86
C VAL A 242 -5.78 -19.59 7.57
N CYS A 243 -5.61 -20.65 6.78
CA CYS A 243 -6.70 -21.57 6.39
C CYS A 243 -7.38 -22.21 7.61
N GLU A 244 -6.60 -22.64 8.60
CA GLU A 244 -7.13 -23.25 9.84
C GLU A 244 -7.98 -22.29 10.69
N SER A 245 -7.79 -20.98 10.55
CA SER A 245 -8.55 -19.95 11.28
C SER A 245 -9.84 -19.52 10.58
N LEU A 246 -10.09 -19.99 9.36
CA LEU A 246 -11.23 -19.55 8.55
C LEU A 246 -12.55 -20.22 8.98
N THR A 247 -13.60 -19.41 8.98
CA THR A 247 -14.99 -19.85 9.16
C THR A 247 -15.86 -19.55 7.94
N CYS A 248 -15.25 -19.08 6.85
CA CYS A 248 -15.90 -18.72 5.60
C CYS A 248 -15.39 -19.61 4.44
N PRO A 249 -16.10 -19.62 3.29
CA PRO A 249 -15.62 -20.28 2.08
C PRO A 249 -14.20 -19.84 1.69
N LEU A 250 -13.40 -20.80 1.25
CA LEU A 250 -12.00 -20.62 0.87
C LEU A 250 -11.81 -20.98 -0.59
N LEU A 251 -11.14 -20.12 -1.35
CA LEU A 251 -10.56 -20.40 -2.64
C LEU A 251 -9.04 -20.29 -2.52
N THR A 252 -8.34 -21.40 -2.66
CA THR A 252 -6.88 -21.42 -2.61
C THR A 252 -6.30 -21.02 -3.96
N TYR A 253 -5.16 -20.30 -3.94
CA TYR A 253 -4.43 -20.00 -5.16
C TYR A 253 -2.92 -20.18 -5.02
N GLY A 254 -2.21 -20.42 -6.14
CA GLY A 254 -0.77 -20.62 -6.18
C GLY A 254 -0.27 -21.04 -7.55
N ILE A 255 0.99 -21.41 -7.65
CA ILE A 255 1.59 -22.02 -8.85
C ILE A 255 1.73 -23.54 -8.70
N SER A 256 1.62 -24.05 -7.47
CA SER A 256 1.53 -25.48 -7.23
C SER A 256 0.17 -25.99 -7.68
N GLY A 257 0.14 -27.13 -8.40
CA GLY A 257 -1.11 -27.74 -8.88
C GLY A 257 -2.05 -28.27 -7.77
N LYS A 258 -1.77 -27.94 -6.50
CA LYS A 258 -2.59 -28.28 -5.33
C LYS A 258 -3.65 -27.22 -4.99
N ALA A 259 -3.51 -26.01 -5.55
CA ALA A 259 -4.47 -24.92 -5.34
C ALA A 259 -5.74 -25.10 -6.19
N ASP A 260 -6.86 -24.52 -5.76
CA ASP A 260 -8.09 -24.45 -6.56
C ASP A 260 -7.89 -23.64 -7.83
N LEU A 261 -7.16 -22.51 -7.72
CA LEU A 261 -6.81 -21.62 -8.81
C LEU A 261 -5.28 -21.57 -8.92
N PHE A 262 -4.73 -22.05 -10.03
CA PHE A 262 -3.28 -22.10 -10.19
C PHE A 262 -2.81 -21.69 -11.57
N ALA A 263 -1.56 -21.24 -11.65
CA ALA A 263 -0.89 -20.92 -12.91
C ALA A 263 0.06 -22.03 -13.32
N ARG A 264 0.11 -22.33 -14.64
CA ARG A 264 1.08 -23.22 -15.25
C ARG A 264 1.58 -22.64 -16.57
N ASP A 265 2.56 -23.27 -17.18
CA ASP A 265 3.17 -22.85 -18.46
C ASP A 265 3.61 -21.37 -18.38
N ILE A 266 4.33 -21.02 -17.30
CA ILE A 266 4.72 -19.64 -17.01
C ILE A 266 5.96 -19.28 -17.83
N GLU A 267 5.87 -18.22 -18.62
CA GLU A 267 6.94 -17.66 -19.45
C GLU A 267 7.13 -16.18 -19.08
N ILE A 268 8.29 -15.85 -18.51
CA ILE A 268 8.63 -14.48 -18.10
C ILE A 268 9.46 -13.83 -19.21
N THR A 269 9.06 -12.63 -19.61
CA THR A 269 9.78 -11.81 -20.59
C THR A 269 9.98 -10.39 -20.06
N GLU A 270 10.77 -9.60 -20.75
CA GLU A 270 10.98 -8.19 -20.43
C GLU A 270 9.70 -7.32 -20.57
N THR A 271 8.75 -7.76 -21.38
CA THR A 271 7.51 -7.02 -21.68
C THR A 271 6.31 -7.52 -20.90
N GLY A 272 6.47 -8.59 -20.10
CA GLY A 272 5.39 -9.15 -19.31
C GLY A 272 5.57 -10.62 -18.98
N VAL A 273 4.51 -11.24 -18.47
CA VAL A 273 4.47 -12.68 -18.18
C VAL A 273 3.27 -13.33 -18.85
N SER A 274 3.50 -14.49 -19.48
CA SER A 274 2.44 -15.33 -20.05
C SER A 274 2.27 -16.58 -19.21
N PHE A 275 1.06 -16.95 -18.87
CA PHE A 275 0.76 -18.17 -18.11
C PHE A 275 -0.64 -18.69 -18.40
N THR A 276 -0.89 -19.94 -18.12
CA THR A 276 -2.22 -20.53 -18.18
C THR A 276 -2.83 -20.53 -16.78
N ILE A 277 -3.88 -19.75 -16.56
CA ILE A 277 -4.69 -19.81 -15.33
C ILE A 277 -5.61 -21.03 -15.42
N ASN A 278 -5.69 -21.82 -14.34
CA ASN A 278 -6.48 -23.03 -14.28
C ASN A 278 -7.33 -23.04 -13.00
N LEU A 279 -8.64 -23.22 -13.17
CA LEU A 279 -9.58 -23.33 -12.05
C LEU A 279 -10.00 -24.80 -11.89
N ARG A 280 -9.53 -25.47 -10.85
CA ARG A 280 -9.89 -26.84 -10.45
C ARG A 280 -9.77 -27.89 -11.58
N ASN A 281 -8.89 -27.68 -12.56
CA ASN A 281 -8.78 -28.48 -13.78
C ASN A 281 -10.05 -28.56 -14.64
N LEU A 282 -11.01 -27.68 -14.43
CA LEU A 282 -12.27 -27.63 -15.17
C LEU A 282 -12.26 -26.55 -16.26
N HIS A 283 -11.65 -25.41 -15.97
CA HIS A 283 -11.56 -24.26 -16.86
C HIS A 283 -10.13 -23.76 -16.90
N ALA A 284 -9.66 -23.38 -18.09
CA ALA A 284 -8.31 -22.84 -18.26
C ALA A 284 -8.33 -21.73 -19.33
N GLU A 285 -7.56 -20.66 -19.08
CA GLU A 285 -7.35 -19.53 -19.97
C GLU A 285 -5.88 -19.16 -20.06
N ARG A 286 -5.38 -18.89 -21.26
CA ARG A 286 -4.04 -18.33 -21.45
C ARG A 286 -4.09 -16.82 -21.23
N ILE A 287 -3.25 -16.32 -20.33
CA ILE A 287 -3.13 -14.93 -19.94
C ILE A 287 -1.81 -14.35 -20.47
N HIS A 288 -1.87 -13.11 -21.00
CA HIS A 288 -0.71 -12.32 -21.41
C HIS A 288 -0.66 -11.03 -20.60
N LEU A 289 -0.10 -11.10 -19.40
CA LEU A 289 0.01 -9.96 -18.50
C LEU A 289 1.18 -9.06 -18.91
N LEU A 290 0.95 -7.76 -19.09
CA LEU A 290 1.99 -6.78 -19.45
C LEU A 290 2.89 -6.37 -18.28
N LEU A 291 2.68 -6.94 -17.10
CA LEU A 291 3.53 -6.77 -15.91
C LEU A 291 4.47 -7.96 -15.82
N THR A 292 5.78 -7.73 -15.79
CA THR A 292 6.80 -8.78 -15.72
C THR A 292 7.05 -9.28 -14.31
N GLY A 293 7.61 -10.49 -14.19
CA GLY A 293 8.05 -11.11 -12.93
C GLY A 293 7.06 -12.10 -12.31
N MET A 294 7.62 -13.15 -11.68
CA MET A 294 6.86 -14.24 -11.07
C MET A 294 5.85 -13.75 -10.01
N PHE A 295 6.22 -12.74 -9.22
CA PHE A 295 5.31 -12.18 -8.20
C PHE A 295 4.03 -11.59 -8.80
N ASN A 296 4.05 -11.14 -10.07
CA ASN A 296 2.85 -10.65 -10.74
C ASN A 296 1.91 -11.77 -11.18
N VAL A 297 2.41 -13.00 -11.36
CA VAL A 297 1.56 -14.18 -11.49
C VAL A 297 0.74 -14.40 -10.21
N TYR A 298 1.38 -14.35 -9.04
CA TYR A 298 0.67 -14.45 -7.75
C TYR A 298 -0.32 -13.31 -7.52
N ASN A 299 0.06 -12.06 -7.87
CA ASN A 299 -0.83 -10.91 -7.76
C ASN A 299 -2.06 -11.07 -8.67
N ALA A 300 -1.87 -11.59 -9.89
CA ALA A 300 -2.96 -11.87 -10.83
C ALA A 300 -3.88 -12.99 -10.32
N LEU A 301 -3.32 -14.05 -9.75
CA LEU A 301 -4.09 -15.14 -9.15
C LEU A 301 -4.88 -14.65 -7.93
N ALA A 302 -4.30 -13.80 -7.07
CA ALA A 302 -4.99 -13.20 -5.93
C ALA A 302 -6.18 -12.35 -6.38
N ALA A 303 -5.98 -11.49 -7.39
CA ALA A 303 -7.03 -10.67 -7.97
C ALA A 303 -8.14 -11.51 -8.61
N ALA A 304 -7.76 -12.54 -9.38
CA ALA A 304 -8.67 -13.48 -10.01
C ALA A 304 -9.49 -14.27 -8.98
N ALA A 305 -8.87 -14.77 -7.90
CA ALA A 305 -9.54 -15.50 -6.83
C ALA A 305 -10.61 -14.63 -6.13
N CYS A 306 -10.28 -13.36 -5.84
CA CYS A 306 -11.27 -12.44 -5.29
C CYS A 306 -12.41 -12.15 -6.29
N ALA A 307 -12.11 -11.98 -7.57
CA ALA A 307 -13.12 -11.72 -8.60
C ALA A 307 -14.04 -12.93 -8.81
N LEU A 308 -13.51 -14.15 -8.82
CA LEU A 308 -14.30 -15.39 -8.87
C LEU A 308 -15.26 -15.49 -7.67
N SER A 309 -14.81 -15.07 -6.49
CA SER A 309 -15.67 -15.04 -5.28
C SER A 309 -16.85 -14.06 -5.40
N LEU A 310 -16.74 -13.06 -6.30
CA LEU A 310 -17.84 -12.15 -6.64
C LEU A 310 -18.68 -12.63 -7.81
N GLY A 311 -18.37 -13.79 -8.42
CA GLY A 311 -19.09 -14.37 -9.55
C GLY A 311 -18.62 -13.90 -10.94
N VAL A 312 -17.46 -13.23 -11.01
CA VAL A 312 -16.89 -12.79 -12.30
C VAL A 312 -16.40 -13.99 -13.11
N GLN A 313 -16.65 -14.01 -14.41
CA GLN A 313 -16.27 -15.11 -15.29
C GLN A 313 -14.80 -15.05 -15.68
N LEU A 314 -14.16 -16.20 -15.95
CA LEU A 314 -12.75 -16.27 -16.34
C LEU A 314 -12.41 -15.46 -17.59
N GLU A 315 -13.34 -15.34 -18.51
CA GLU A 315 -13.17 -14.53 -19.72
C GLU A 315 -13.01 -13.03 -19.41
N ASP A 316 -13.79 -12.49 -18.47
CA ASP A 316 -13.65 -11.09 -18.04
C ASP A 316 -12.43 -10.89 -17.16
N ILE A 317 -12.06 -11.90 -16.36
CA ILE A 317 -10.79 -11.92 -15.60
C ILE A 317 -9.62 -11.80 -16.57
N LYS A 318 -9.59 -12.61 -17.64
CA LYS A 318 -8.55 -12.53 -18.67
C LYS A 318 -8.48 -11.15 -19.29
N LYS A 319 -9.61 -10.62 -19.79
CA LYS A 319 -9.67 -9.28 -20.39
C LYS A 319 -9.12 -8.22 -19.44
N GLY A 320 -9.52 -8.27 -18.18
CA GLY A 320 -9.10 -7.30 -17.18
C GLY A 320 -7.62 -7.40 -16.84
N LEU A 321 -7.07 -8.59 -16.70
CA LEU A 321 -5.64 -8.80 -16.45
C LEU A 321 -4.79 -8.29 -17.61
N GLU A 322 -5.14 -8.61 -18.84
CA GLU A 322 -4.41 -8.23 -20.06
C GLU A 322 -4.51 -6.72 -20.37
N ALA A 323 -5.50 -6.01 -19.82
CA ALA A 323 -5.68 -4.58 -20.02
C ALA A 323 -4.73 -3.72 -19.13
N VAL A 324 -4.10 -4.27 -18.10
CA VAL A 324 -3.24 -3.51 -17.18
C VAL A 324 -1.86 -3.34 -17.79
N VAL A 325 -1.54 -2.14 -18.23
CA VAL A 325 -0.24 -1.81 -18.85
C VAL A 325 0.85 -1.56 -17.82
N SER A 326 0.52 -0.89 -16.69
CA SER A 326 1.45 -0.60 -15.61
C SER A 326 0.71 -0.34 -14.30
N VAL A 327 1.41 -0.52 -13.19
CA VAL A 327 0.95 -0.12 -11.85
C VAL A 327 1.89 0.95 -11.32
N PRO A 328 1.41 2.13 -10.91
CA PRO A 328 2.26 3.22 -10.48
C PRO A 328 3.26 2.81 -9.40
N GLY A 329 4.57 3.00 -9.68
CA GLY A 329 5.65 2.69 -8.75
C GLY A 329 5.85 1.21 -8.46
N ARG A 330 5.43 0.30 -9.33
CA ARG A 330 5.60 -1.16 -9.18
C ARG A 330 6.17 -1.76 -10.46
N VAL A 331 7.50 -1.95 -10.51
CA VAL A 331 8.24 -2.36 -11.72
C VAL A 331 7.79 -1.54 -12.93
N GLU A 332 7.62 -0.25 -12.70
CA GLU A 332 7.08 0.65 -13.73
C GLU A 332 8.16 0.99 -14.75
N MET A 333 8.02 0.46 -15.94
CA MET A 333 8.93 0.76 -17.05
C MET A 333 8.69 2.19 -17.55
N LEU A 334 9.70 3.06 -17.45
CA LEU A 334 9.61 4.41 -17.99
C LEU A 334 9.78 4.38 -19.52
N ARG A 335 8.92 5.11 -20.21
CA ARG A 335 9.01 5.29 -21.66
C ARG A 335 10.07 6.35 -21.98
N THR A 336 11.31 5.95 -22.12
CA THR A 336 12.43 6.76 -22.54
C THR A 336 12.83 6.39 -23.98
N GLN A 337 13.36 7.34 -24.73
CA GLN A 337 13.92 7.07 -26.08
C GLN A 337 15.43 6.78 -26.01
N THR A 338 15.85 6.14 -24.91
CA THR A 338 17.25 5.78 -24.64
C THR A 338 17.57 4.37 -25.14
N PRO A 339 18.83 4.04 -25.43
CA PRO A 339 19.26 2.70 -25.79
C PRO A 339 19.25 1.73 -24.58
N TYR A 340 19.09 2.24 -23.36
CA TYR A 340 18.92 1.48 -22.12
C TYR A 340 17.49 1.67 -21.58
N ARG A 341 17.09 0.88 -20.60
CA ARG A 341 15.78 0.95 -19.97
C ARG A 341 15.87 1.55 -18.58
N MET A 342 14.75 2.14 -18.12
CA MET A 342 14.62 2.65 -16.75
C MET A 342 13.38 2.08 -16.10
N ILE A 343 13.52 1.63 -14.85
CA ILE A 343 12.45 1.06 -14.02
C ILE A 343 12.33 1.87 -12.75
N LEU A 344 11.09 2.23 -12.42
CA LEU A 344 10.70 2.81 -11.13
C LEU A 344 10.07 1.72 -10.25
N ASP A 345 10.53 1.61 -9.00
CA ASP A 345 9.93 0.68 -8.04
C ASP A 345 9.92 1.21 -6.61
N TYR A 346 8.91 0.83 -5.85
CA TYR A 346 8.72 1.22 -4.44
C TYR A 346 9.50 0.31 -3.47
N SER A 347 10.45 -0.45 -3.92
CA SER A 347 11.26 -1.38 -3.10
C SER A 347 12.12 -0.64 -2.08
N HIS A 348 11.66 -0.60 -0.84
CA HIS A 348 12.28 0.09 0.29
C HIS A 348 12.58 -0.85 1.49
N SER A 349 12.53 -2.16 1.27
CA SER A 349 12.87 -3.21 2.23
C SER A 349 13.84 -4.22 1.61
N PRO A 350 14.61 -4.99 2.41
CA PRO A 350 15.58 -5.97 1.91
C PRO A 350 14.97 -6.93 0.90
N ASP A 351 13.91 -7.65 1.26
CA ASP A 351 13.28 -8.63 0.36
C ASP A 351 12.67 -7.99 -0.89
N ALA A 352 12.14 -6.74 -0.79
CA ALA A 352 11.59 -6.08 -1.97
C ALA A 352 12.72 -5.74 -2.95
N LEU A 353 13.84 -5.23 -2.44
CA LEU A 353 15.02 -4.91 -3.25
C LEU A 353 15.62 -6.17 -3.88
N GLU A 354 15.71 -7.27 -3.13
CA GLU A 354 16.17 -8.55 -3.66
C GLU A 354 15.26 -9.05 -4.77
N ASN A 355 13.95 -9.03 -4.56
CA ASN A 355 12.97 -9.51 -5.53
C ASN A 355 13.01 -8.70 -6.83
N ILE A 356 13.07 -7.36 -6.78
CA ILE A 356 13.14 -6.54 -8.00
C ILE A 356 14.43 -6.79 -8.75
N LEU A 357 15.58 -6.87 -8.07
CA LEU A 357 16.87 -7.10 -8.72
C LEU A 357 16.95 -8.48 -9.37
N ARG A 358 16.45 -9.54 -8.69
CA ARG A 358 16.35 -10.88 -9.28
C ARG A 358 15.43 -10.89 -10.50
N THR A 359 14.27 -10.26 -10.40
CA THR A 359 13.34 -10.16 -11.54
C THR A 359 13.94 -9.43 -12.72
N VAL A 360 14.59 -8.28 -12.48
CA VAL A 360 15.27 -7.53 -13.55
C VAL A 360 16.38 -8.35 -14.18
N ARG A 361 17.09 -9.15 -13.37
CA ARG A 361 18.18 -10.02 -13.88
C ARG A 361 17.67 -11.07 -14.86
N GLU A 362 16.43 -11.57 -14.73
CA GLU A 362 15.88 -12.59 -15.63
C GLU A 362 15.79 -12.11 -17.10
N PHE A 363 15.66 -10.79 -17.32
CA PHE A 363 15.54 -10.21 -18.66
C PHE A 363 16.57 -9.13 -19.01
N CYS A 364 17.43 -8.72 -18.07
CA CYS A 364 18.50 -7.77 -18.32
C CYS A 364 19.63 -8.41 -19.11
N ARG A 365 19.97 -7.86 -20.27
CA ARG A 365 21.06 -8.33 -21.12
C ARG A 365 22.40 -7.66 -20.86
N GLY A 366 22.37 -6.47 -20.28
CA GLY A 366 23.51 -5.66 -19.88
C GLY A 366 23.68 -5.61 -18.37
N ARG A 367 24.09 -4.45 -17.87
CA ARG A 367 24.26 -4.20 -16.43
C ARG A 367 22.94 -3.76 -15.77
N ILE A 368 22.77 -4.15 -14.53
CA ILE A 368 21.79 -3.52 -13.62
C ILE A 368 22.50 -2.40 -12.87
N ILE A 369 22.09 -1.16 -13.14
CA ILE A 369 22.56 0.04 -12.44
C ILE A 369 21.46 0.43 -11.45
N LEU A 370 21.74 0.26 -10.15
CA LEU A 370 20.76 0.49 -9.09
C LEU A 370 20.98 1.85 -8.43
N VAL A 371 19.93 2.67 -8.38
CA VAL A 371 19.89 3.92 -7.60
C VAL A 371 18.91 3.71 -6.44
N PHE A 372 19.40 3.76 -5.19
CA PHE A 372 18.53 3.55 -4.04
C PHE A 372 19.05 4.22 -2.77
N GLY A 373 18.14 4.37 -1.81
CA GLY A 373 18.44 4.83 -0.47
C GLY A 373 17.49 4.23 0.58
N CYS A 374 17.61 4.69 1.81
CA CYS A 374 16.72 4.29 2.90
C CYS A 374 16.07 5.50 3.56
N GLY A 375 14.85 5.35 4.04
CA GLY A 375 14.16 6.38 4.79
C GLY A 375 14.74 6.57 6.19
N GLY A 376 14.79 7.81 6.65
CA GLY A 376 15.06 8.19 8.05
C GLY A 376 13.83 7.94 8.93
N ASP A 377 14.04 7.95 10.26
CA ASP A 377 13.00 7.68 11.28
C ASP A 377 12.26 6.34 11.01
N ARG A 378 12.99 5.32 10.56
CA ARG A 378 12.52 3.97 10.25
C ARG A 378 13.53 2.94 10.76
N ASP A 379 13.21 1.65 10.57
CA ASP A 379 14.09 0.54 10.91
C ASP A 379 15.51 0.74 10.35
N LYS A 380 16.48 0.92 11.25
CA LYS A 380 17.90 1.11 10.91
C LYS A 380 18.58 -0.21 10.53
N GLY A 381 18.07 -1.33 11.05
CA GLY A 381 18.65 -2.66 10.83
C GLY A 381 18.59 -3.10 9.38
N LYS A 382 17.60 -2.63 8.61
CA LYS A 382 17.46 -2.96 7.19
C LYS A 382 18.52 -2.31 6.29
N ARG A 383 19.15 -1.20 6.71
CA ARG A 383 20.08 -0.41 5.89
C ARG A 383 21.29 -1.23 5.41
N PRO A 384 22.08 -1.87 6.32
CA PRO A 384 23.18 -2.71 5.86
C PRO A 384 22.73 -3.93 5.07
N MET A 385 21.56 -4.51 5.39
CA MET A 385 21.01 -5.63 4.63
C MET A 385 20.70 -5.23 3.17
N MET A 386 20.10 -4.05 2.96
CA MET A 386 19.84 -3.53 1.61
C MET A 386 21.15 -3.21 0.87
N GLY A 387 22.17 -2.72 1.57
CA GLY A 387 23.50 -2.52 1.01
C GLY A 387 24.14 -3.82 0.54
N GLU A 388 24.09 -4.88 1.35
CA GLU A 388 24.58 -6.22 0.98
C GLU A 388 23.85 -6.78 -0.24
N ILE A 389 22.53 -6.70 -0.26
CA ILE A 389 21.70 -7.17 -1.38
C ILE A 389 22.04 -6.42 -2.67
N ALA A 390 22.18 -5.10 -2.59
CA ALA A 390 22.58 -4.27 -3.71
C ALA A 390 23.95 -4.70 -4.27
N GLY A 391 24.93 -4.90 -3.38
CA GLY A 391 26.27 -5.33 -3.79
C GLY A 391 26.34 -6.73 -4.38
N ARG A 392 25.42 -7.61 -4.01
CA ARG A 392 25.39 -8.99 -4.52
C ARG A 392 24.62 -9.14 -5.85
N LEU A 393 23.63 -8.27 -6.11
CA LEU A 393 22.69 -8.49 -7.21
C LEU A 393 22.73 -7.40 -8.28
N ALA A 394 23.21 -6.19 -7.99
CA ALA A 394 23.43 -5.15 -8.98
C ALA A 394 24.89 -5.19 -9.52
N ASP A 395 25.09 -4.79 -10.77
CA ASP A 395 26.43 -4.66 -11.35
C ASP A 395 27.10 -3.33 -10.96
N TYR A 396 26.27 -2.33 -10.65
CA TYR A 396 26.69 -1.04 -10.14
C TYR A 396 25.60 -0.45 -9.24
N ALA A 397 25.97 0.13 -8.10
CA ALA A 397 25.00 0.74 -7.20
C ALA A 397 25.36 2.20 -6.92
N ILE A 398 24.37 3.08 -6.91
CA ILE A 398 24.48 4.47 -6.47
C ILE A 398 23.63 4.63 -5.22
N LEU A 399 24.33 4.85 -4.09
CA LEU A 399 23.68 5.07 -2.80
C LEU A 399 23.30 6.54 -2.69
N THR A 400 22.02 6.84 -2.46
CA THR A 400 21.52 8.21 -2.46
C THR A 400 20.44 8.44 -1.40
N SER A 401 20.05 9.70 -1.18
CA SER A 401 18.96 10.03 -0.26
C SER A 401 17.60 9.57 -0.82
N ASP A 402 16.83 8.95 0.06
CA ASP A 402 15.39 8.70 -0.13
C ASP A 402 14.60 9.82 0.57
N ASN A 403 13.92 9.55 1.67
CA ASN A 403 13.27 10.51 2.57
C ASN A 403 14.07 10.55 3.88
N PRO A 404 15.10 11.40 4.04
CA PRO A 404 15.94 11.40 5.25
C PRO A 404 15.17 11.85 6.50
N ARG A 405 14.04 12.52 6.35
CA ARG A 405 13.20 13.03 7.45
C ARG A 405 14.06 13.87 8.42
N ARG A 406 14.13 13.49 9.69
CA ARG A 406 14.88 14.21 10.72
C ARG A 406 16.31 13.68 10.92
N GLU A 407 16.67 12.56 10.26
CA GLU A 407 18.02 12.00 10.35
C GLU A 407 18.98 12.70 9.37
N ASN A 408 20.26 12.68 9.70
CA ASN A 408 21.31 13.13 8.79
C ASN A 408 21.42 12.17 7.59
N PRO A 409 21.28 12.66 6.34
CA PRO A 409 21.33 11.83 5.14
C PRO A 409 22.62 11.00 5.04
N MET A 410 23.77 11.62 5.31
CA MET A 410 25.07 10.93 5.23
C MET A 410 25.21 9.81 6.25
N ALA A 411 24.58 9.93 7.43
CA ALA A 411 24.55 8.85 8.40
C ALA A 411 23.72 7.64 7.92
N ILE A 412 22.64 7.90 7.18
CA ILE A 412 21.84 6.84 6.56
C ILE A 412 22.66 6.15 5.47
N LEU A 413 23.33 6.92 4.60
CA LEU A 413 24.16 6.40 3.50
C LEU A 413 25.35 5.59 4.04
N ALA A 414 26.02 6.05 5.10
CA ALA A 414 27.08 5.29 5.76
C ALA A 414 26.60 3.95 6.31
N ALA A 415 25.37 3.87 6.84
CA ALA A 415 24.79 2.62 7.30
C ALA A 415 24.48 1.64 6.15
N ILE A 416 24.10 2.12 4.97
CA ILE A 416 23.94 1.31 3.76
C ILE A 416 25.31 0.86 3.26
N GLU A 417 26.28 1.79 3.23
CA GLU A 417 27.64 1.55 2.77
C GLU A 417 28.34 0.45 3.60
N ALA A 418 28.09 0.39 4.90
CA ALA A 418 28.60 -0.67 5.76
C ALA A 418 28.19 -2.08 5.31
N GLY A 419 27.04 -2.22 4.64
CA GLY A 419 26.58 -3.49 4.09
C GLY A 419 27.12 -3.79 2.69
N ILE A 420 27.24 -2.79 1.81
CA ILE A 420 27.70 -3.02 0.44
C ILE A 420 29.21 -3.20 0.35
N LYS A 421 29.98 -2.46 1.13
CA LYS A 421 31.44 -2.48 1.10
C LYS A 421 32.08 -3.88 1.26
N PRO A 422 31.60 -4.76 2.17
CA PRO A 422 32.15 -6.12 2.30
C PRO A 422 31.92 -7.02 1.08
N THR A 423 30.97 -6.69 0.21
CA THR A 423 30.64 -7.49 -0.99
C THR A 423 31.68 -7.32 -2.11
N GLY A 424 32.51 -6.27 -2.05
CA GLY A 424 33.47 -5.93 -3.10
C GLY A 424 32.83 -5.37 -4.36
N ALA A 425 31.53 -5.03 -4.34
CA ALA A 425 30.79 -4.49 -5.47
C ALA A 425 31.27 -3.08 -5.86
N LYS A 426 31.02 -2.69 -7.09
CA LYS A 426 31.23 -1.32 -7.57
C LYS A 426 30.05 -0.44 -7.13
N TYR A 427 30.35 0.66 -6.44
CA TYR A 427 29.32 1.60 -6.00
C TYR A 427 29.86 3.03 -5.87
N GLU A 428 28.94 3.97 -5.87
CA GLU A 428 29.18 5.39 -5.54
C GLU A 428 28.20 5.86 -4.48
N VAL A 429 28.55 6.93 -3.76
CA VAL A 429 27.70 7.61 -2.79
C VAL A 429 27.47 9.04 -3.29
N ILE A 430 26.23 9.33 -3.70
CA ILE A 430 25.81 10.65 -4.19
C ILE A 430 24.58 11.06 -3.39
N GLU A 431 24.72 12.00 -2.44
CA GLU A 431 23.64 12.37 -1.52
C GLU A 431 22.42 12.90 -2.28
N ASN A 432 22.63 13.81 -3.24
CA ASN A 432 21.55 14.38 -4.03
C ASN A 432 20.99 13.34 -4.99
N ARG A 433 19.69 13.01 -4.83
CA ARG A 433 19.06 11.95 -5.62
C ARG A 433 18.92 12.31 -7.11
N ARG A 434 18.72 13.60 -7.45
CA ARG A 434 18.66 14.03 -8.85
C ARG A 434 20.00 13.80 -9.55
N ASP A 435 21.11 14.14 -8.86
CA ASP A 435 22.46 13.95 -9.40
C ASP A 435 22.80 12.44 -9.50
N ALA A 436 22.35 11.63 -8.52
CA ALA A 436 22.47 10.18 -8.58
C ALA A 436 21.75 9.56 -9.78
N ILE A 437 20.53 10.04 -10.08
CA ILE A 437 19.77 9.62 -11.27
C ILE A 437 20.51 10.05 -12.54
N ARG A 438 21.00 11.28 -12.62
CA ARG A 438 21.79 11.78 -13.75
C ARG A 438 23.02 10.91 -14.00
N GLN A 439 23.81 10.63 -12.96
CA GLN A 439 24.99 9.75 -13.03
C GLN A 439 24.65 8.37 -13.59
N ALA A 440 23.55 7.76 -13.10
CA ALA A 440 23.08 6.47 -13.60
C ALA A 440 22.71 6.51 -15.08
N MET A 441 22.05 7.59 -15.54
CA MET A 441 21.64 7.79 -16.94
C MET A 441 22.84 8.00 -17.86
N GLU A 442 23.85 8.77 -17.44
CA GLU A 442 25.05 9.08 -18.24
C GLU A 442 25.97 7.86 -18.40
N MET A 443 26.04 6.97 -17.37
CA MET A 443 26.87 5.77 -17.45
C MET A 443 26.20 4.57 -18.12
N ALA A 444 24.87 4.60 -18.31
CA ALA A 444 24.11 3.51 -18.90
C ALA A 444 24.32 3.41 -20.41
N VAL A 445 24.50 2.19 -20.90
CA VAL A 445 24.67 1.88 -22.32
C VAL A 445 23.60 0.93 -22.82
N SER A 446 23.60 0.65 -24.13
CA SER A 446 22.62 -0.26 -24.74
C SER A 446 22.58 -1.61 -24.06
N GLY A 447 21.37 -2.05 -23.68
CA GLY A 447 21.12 -3.31 -22.98
C GLY A 447 21.15 -3.21 -21.46
N ASP A 448 21.64 -2.07 -20.89
CA ASP A 448 21.59 -1.83 -19.44
C ASP A 448 20.16 -1.54 -18.97
N ILE A 449 19.93 -1.77 -17.69
CA ILE A 449 18.70 -1.38 -16.99
C ILE A 449 19.07 -0.54 -15.77
N VAL A 450 18.57 0.70 -15.73
CA VAL A 450 18.64 1.58 -14.55
C VAL A 450 17.42 1.33 -13.68
N VAL A 451 17.63 0.93 -12.43
CA VAL A 451 16.55 0.68 -11.44
C VAL A 451 16.56 1.80 -10.41
N LEU A 452 15.50 2.62 -10.40
CA LEU A 452 15.27 3.64 -9.38
C LEU A 452 14.37 3.03 -8.29
N ALA A 453 14.98 2.63 -7.16
CA ALA A 453 14.28 1.94 -6.08
C ALA A 453 14.08 2.84 -4.85
N GLY A 454 12.96 2.61 -4.15
CA GLY A 454 12.59 3.26 -2.89
C GLY A 454 11.35 4.14 -3.00
N LYS A 455 11.33 5.11 -3.90
CA LYS A 455 10.27 6.13 -4.00
C LYS A 455 9.06 5.67 -4.81
N GLY A 456 9.28 4.99 -5.92
CA GLY A 456 8.20 4.48 -6.78
C GLY A 456 7.23 5.59 -7.23
N HIS A 457 6.02 5.62 -6.67
CA HIS A 457 4.97 6.59 -7.00
C HIS A 457 5.02 7.89 -6.17
N GLU A 458 5.96 8.03 -5.22
CA GLU A 458 6.07 9.24 -4.39
C GLU A 458 6.50 10.44 -5.23
N THR A 459 5.81 11.56 -5.05
CA THR A 459 6.07 12.83 -5.75
C THR A 459 6.74 13.88 -4.86
N TYR A 460 7.35 13.45 -3.75
CA TYR A 460 8.00 14.34 -2.80
C TYR A 460 9.24 13.68 -2.17
N GLN A 461 10.11 14.50 -1.60
CA GLN A 461 11.17 14.10 -0.69
C GLN A 461 10.96 14.79 0.66
N ASP A 462 10.96 14.02 1.75
CA ASP A 462 10.79 14.53 3.11
C ASP A 462 12.16 14.81 3.73
N ILE A 463 12.45 16.10 3.91
CA ILE A 463 13.71 16.59 4.49
C ILE A 463 13.37 17.45 5.71
N GLY A 464 13.85 17.07 6.88
CA GLY A 464 13.58 17.80 8.14
C GLY A 464 12.10 17.79 8.55
N GLY A 465 11.28 16.86 8.03
CA GLY A 465 9.82 16.81 8.25
C GLY A 465 9.03 17.71 7.31
N VAL A 466 9.69 18.31 6.30
CA VAL A 466 9.06 19.11 5.24
C VAL A 466 9.09 18.34 3.93
N LYS A 467 7.93 18.21 3.27
CA LYS A 467 7.81 17.57 1.97
C LYS A 467 8.14 18.56 0.85
N HIS A 468 9.21 18.29 0.14
CA HIS A 468 9.63 19.03 -1.06
C HIS A 468 9.16 18.28 -2.31
N PRO A 469 8.68 18.97 -3.36
CA PRO A 469 8.33 18.32 -4.63
C PRO A 469 9.50 17.53 -5.21
N PHE A 470 9.30 16.24 -5.51
CA PHE A 470 10.30 15.36 -6.07
C PHE A 470 9.61 14.18 -6.76
N ASP A 471 9.34 14.30 -8.05
CA ASP A 471 8.76 13.23 -8.87
C ASP A 471 9.83 12.68 -9.82
N GLU A 472 10.23 11.43 -9.63
CA GLU A 472 11.29 10.81 -10.43
C GLU A 472 10.95 10.73 -11.92
N LYS A 473 9.68 10.64 -12.30
CA LYS A 473 9.27 10.64 -13.72
C LYS A 473 9.54 12.00 -14.37
N VAL A 474 9.21 13.07 -13.64
CA VAL A 474 9.47 14.45 -14.09
C VAL A 474 10.97 14.69 -14.18
N ILE A 475 11.72 14.29 -13.14
CA ILE A 475 13.17 14.44 -13.07
C ILE A 475 13.87 13.71 -14.22
N VAL A 476 13.47 12.45 -14.49
CA VAL A 476 14.03 11.68 -15.62
C VAL A 476 13.74 12.36 -16.94
N ALA A 477 12.52 12.88 -17.16
CA ALA A 477 12.17 13.59 -18.38
C ALA A 477 13.01 14.88 -18.56
N GLU A 478 13.18 15.67 -17.49
CA GLU A 478 14.03 16.86 -17.49
C GLU A 478 15.50 16.54 -17.80
N LEU A 479 16.05 15.51 -17.13
CA LEU A 479 17.42 15.07 -17.33
C LEU A 479 17.67 14.56 -18.74
N LEU A 480 16.71 13.87 -19.37
CA LEU A 480 16.81 13.46 -20.77
C LEU A 480 16.94 14.66 -21.71
N GLU A 481 16.17 15.73 -21.46
CA GLU A 481 16.28 16.97 -22.26
C GLU A 481 17.60 17.68 -22.03
N GLU A 482 18.11 17.74 -20.80
CA GLU A 482 19.39 18.36 -20.45
C GLU A 482 20.55 17.62 -21.12
N ILE A 483 20.64 16.30 -20.96
CA ILE A 483 21.69 15.46 -21.57
C ILE A 483 21.65 15.55 -23.09
N ALA A 484 20.46 15.60 -23.71
CA ALA A 484 20.33 15.74 -25.15
C ALA A 484 20.88 17.11 -25.65
N LYS A 485 20.60 18.20 -24.91
CA LYS A 485 21.13 19.57 -25.26
C LYS A 485 22.65 19.62 -25.13
N GLU A 486 23.22 19.05 -24.05
CA GLU A 486 24.67 19.00 -23.85
C GLU A 486 25.38 18.20 -24.95
N ASN A 487 24.81 17.03 -25.32
CA ASN A 487 25.36 16.24 -26.44
C ASN A 487 25.26 16.92 -27.81
N CYS A 488 24.27 17.78 -28.04
CA CYS A 488 24.16 18.58 -29.24
C CYS A 488 25.17 19.75 -29.25
N ALA A 489 25.39 20.39 -28.10
CA ALA A 489 26.37 21.47 -27.97
C ALA A 489 27.80 20.98 -28.21
N ASN A 490 28.18 19.84 -27.59
CA ASN A 490 29.49 19.24 -27.75
C ASN A 490 29.78 18.78 -29.20
N LYS A 491 28.75 18.37 -29.97
CA LYS A 491 28.90 17.97 -31.38
C LYS A 491 28.99 19.18 -32.35
N SER A 492 28.67 20.40 -31.91
CA SER A 492 28.76 21.60 -32.68
C SER A 492 30.10 22.34 -32.51
N GLU A 493 30.95 21.87 -31.55
CA GLU A 493 32.29 22.40 -31.27
C GLU A 493 33.41 21.54 -31.90
N ASP A 494 33.11 20.33 -32.41
CA ASP A 494 33.98 19.46 -33.19
C ASP A 494 33.68 19.62 -34.72
#